data_ca02325589c6e5280afe75f72049141a
#
_entry.id   ca02325589c6e5280afe75f72049141a
#
_cell.length_a   1.000
_cell.length_b   1.000
_cell.length_c   1.000
_cell.angle_alpha   90.00
_cell.angle_beta   90.00
_cell.angle_gamma   90.00
#
_symmetry.space_group_name_H-M   'P 1'
#
loop_
_entity.id
_entity.type
_entity.pdbx_description
1 polymer ?
#
loop_
_entity_poly.entity_id
_entity_poly.type
_entity_poly.pdbx_seq_one_letter_code
_entity_poly.pdbx_strand_id
1 'polypeptide(L)'
;MSTNPVAPPDEGELVVATVKNVKQNGAYVDLDEFPGIEGFIFIGEIASGWVKNIRGFVREGQRLICKVMRTRKDGSSLELSLKSVSEERRRARLQEWKNEQRAHQ
;
A
#
# COMPACT_ATOMS: atom_id res chain seq x y z
N MET A 1 -18.17 -21.79 -10.25
CA MET A 1 -17.37 -20.66 -10.24
C MET A 1 -16.99 -20.21 -8.82
N SER A 2 -15.78 -19.96 -8.66
CA SER A 2 -15.31 -19.60 -7.33
C SER A 2 -15.68 -18.17 -6.99
N THR A 3 -16.20 -17.98 -5.81
CA THR A 3 -16.47 -16.66 -5.29
C THR A 3 -15.61 -16.37 -4.08
N ASN A 4 -14.57 -17.14 -3.92
CA ASN A 4 -13.70 -16.95 -2.77
C ASN A 4 -13.10 -15.56 -2.80
N PRO A 5 -13.13 -14.84 -1.69
CA PRO A 5 -12.46 -13.57 -1.62
C PRO A 5 -10.95 -13.76 -1.76
N VAL A 6 -10.30 -12.76 -2.30
CA VAL A 6 -8.86 -12.80 -2.39
C VAL A 6 -8.30 -12.75 -0.98
N ALA A 7 -7.40 -13.65 -0.67
CA ALA A 7 -6.77 -13.66 0.64
C ALA A 7 -5.94 -12.39 0.84
N PRO A 8 -5.94 -11.82 2.03
CA PRO A 8 -5.11 -10.64 2.27
C PRO A 8 -3.63 -11.00 2.19
N PRO A 9 -2.76 -10.04 1.88
CA PRO A 9 -1.33 -10.31 1.82
C PRO A 9 -0.79 -10.57 3.22
N ASP A 10 0.28 -11.35 3.28
CA ASP A 10 0.93 -11.65 4.54
C ASP A 10 1.80 -10.50 5.00
N GLU A 11 2.09 -10.50 6.30
CA GLU A 11 3.01 -9.52 6.85
C GLU A 11 4.36 -9.64 6.16
N GLY A 12 4.94 -8.51 5.84
CA GLY A 12 6.22 -8.45 5.16
C GLY A 12 6.12 -8.38 3.64
N GLU A 13 4.96 -8.63 3.08
CA GLU A 13 4.80 -8.55 1.63
C GLU A 13 4.74 -7.11 1.16
N LEU A 14 5.18 -6.89 -0.07
CA LEU A 14 5.06 -5.59 -0.72
C LEU A 14 3.79 -5.58 -1.57
N VAL A 15 3.03 -4.52 -1.45
CA VAL A 15 1.76 -4.40 -2.18
C VAL A 15 1.68 -3.06 -2.88
N VAL A 16 0.92 -3.04 -3.97
CA VAL A 16 0.62 -1.80 -4.69
C VAL A 16 -0.66 -1.22 -4.14
N ALA A 17 -0.62 0.04 -3.76
CA ALA A 17 -1.77 0.70 -3.16
C ALA A 17 -1.95 2.09 -3.74
N THR A 18 -3.19 2.55 -3.81
CA THR A 18 -3.52 3.89 -4.27
C THR A 18 -4.04 4.70 -3.11
N VAL A 19 -3.49 5.87 -2.90
CA VAL A 19 -3.90 6.75 -1.81
C VAL A 19 -5.31 7.23 -2.07
N LYS A 20 -6.17 6.98 -1.10
CA LYS A 20 -7.58 7.29 -1.19
C LYS A 20 -7.91 8.55 -0.38
N ASN A 21 -7.25 8.71 0.75
CA ASN A 21 -7.55 9.82 1.65
C ASN A 21 -6.34 10.12 2.51
N VAL A 22 -6.04 11.39 2.72
CA VAL A 22 -4.91 11.81 3.53
C VAL A 22 -5.44 12.51 4.78
N LYS A 23 -5.01 12.03 5.94
CA LYS A 23 -5.39 12.58 7.24
C LYS A 23 -4.15 13.12 7.95
N GLN A 24 -4.35 13.77 9.08
CA GLN A 24 -3.23 14.33 9.84
C GLN A 24 -2.31 13.27 10.41
N ASN A 25 -2.84 12.10 10.71
CA ASN A 25 -2.07 11.03 11.34
C ASN A 25 -1.67 9.93 10.38
N GLY A 26 -2.02 10.04 9.12
CA GLY A 26 -1.65 9.02 8.14
C GLY A 26 -2.48 9.10 6.89
N ALA A 27 -2.41 8.05 6.08
CA ALA A 27 -3.11 8.00 4.81
C ALA A 27 -3.86 6.68 4.67
N TYR A 28 -5.08 6.76 4.17
CA TYR A 28 -5.86 5.58 3.82
C TYR A 28 -5.61 5.24 2.36
N VAL A 29 -5.43 3.97 2.09
CA VAL A 29 -5.14 3.51 0.74
C VAL A 29 -6.01 2.30 0.41
N ASP A 30 -6.25 2.10 -0.88
CA ASP A 30 -6.88 0.89 -1.39
C ASP A 30 -5.80 0.02 -2.02
N LEU A 31 -5.84 -1.28 -1.76
CA LEU A 31 -4.87 -2.19 -2.35
C LEU A 31 -5.32 -2.52 -3.76
N ASP A 32 -4.49 -2.16 -4.74
CA ASP A 32 -4.84 -2.34 -6.14
C ASP A 32 -5.03 -3.80 -6.52
N GLU A 33 -4.25 -4.68 -5.89
CA GLU A 33 -4.27 -6.10 -6.21
C GLU A 33 -5.21 -6.91 -5.33
N PHE A 34 -5.81 -6.28 -4.33
CA PHE A 34 -6.66 -6.96 -3.36
C PHE A 34 -7.94 -6.16 -3.18
N PRO A 35 -8.87 -6.24 -4.13
CA PRO A 35 -10.10 -5.44 -4.07
C PRO A 35 -10.86 -5.68 -2.76
N GLY A 36 -11.35 -4.61 -2.19
CA GLY A 36 -12.12 -4.69 -0.95
C GLY A 36 -11.27 -4.62 0.30
N ILE A 37 -9.95 -4.59 0.16
CA ILE A 37 -9.06 -4.49 1.33
C ILE A 37 -8.47 -3.09 1.38
N GLU A 38 -8.60 -2.45 2.52
CA GLU A 38 -8.04 -1.13 2.76
C GLU A 38 -6.77 -1.23 3.58
N GLY A 39 -5.91 -0.24 3.42
CA GLY A 39 -4.74 -0.12 4.25
C GLY A 39 -4.64 1.26 4.86
N PHE A 40 -3.87 1.37 5.92
CA PHE A 40 -3.58 2.64 6.55
C PHE A 40 -2.08 2.74 6.79
N ILE A 41 -1.51 3.88 6.40
CA ILE A 41 -0.10 4.17 6.62
C ILE A 41 -0.01 5.25 7.67
N PHE A 42 0.49 4.90 8.87
CA PHE A 42 0.65 5.90 9.92
C PHE A 42 1.72 6.91 9.52
N ILE A 43 1.58 8.11 10.04
CA ILE A 43 2.51 9.19 9.71
C ILE A 43 3.96 8.80 10.03
N GLY A 44 4.17 8.05 11.11
CA GLY A 44 5.49 7.58 11.47
C GLY A 44 6.05 6.51 10.55
N GLU A 45 5.22 5.96 9.68
CA GLU A 45 5.64 4.94 8.72
C GLU A 45 5.78 5.50 7.30
N ILE A 46 5.54 6.78 7.11
CA ILE A 46 5.66 7.40 5.80
C ILE A 46 7.11 7.74 5.49
N ALA A 47 7.82 8.26 6.47
CA ALA A 47 9.21 8.63 6.29
C ALA A 47 9.98 8.45 7.60
N SER A 48 11.29 8.25 7.48
CA SER A 48 12.14 8.01 8.64
C SER A 48 12.32 9.23 9.51
N GLY A 49 12.19 10.41 8.97
CA GLY A 49 12.34 11.63 9.73
C GLY A 49 11.02 12.18 10.21
N TRP A 50 11.07 13.36 10.78
CA TRP A 50 9.88 14.05 11.22
C TRP A 50 9.07 14.50 10.00
N VAL A 51 7.81 14.16 9.97
CA VAL A 51 6.93 14.55 8.87
C VAL A 51 6.12 15.75 9.32
N LYS A 52 6.46 16.91 8.80
CA LYS A 52 5.78 18.14 9.14
C LYS A 52 4.43 18.24 8.44
N ASN A 53 4.40 17.84 7.19
CA ASN A 53 3.18 17.92 6.40
C ASN A 53 3.06 16.64 5.58
N ILE A 54 2.10 15.83 5.95
CA ILE A 54 1.94 14.52 5.31
C ILE A 54 1.60 14.66 3.82
N ARG A 55 0.88 15.72 3.44
CA ARG A 55 0.53 15.94 2.04
C ARG A 55 1.74 16.28 1.17
N GLY A 56 2.86 16.61 1.78
CA GLY A 56 4.11 16.79 1.05
C GLY A 56 4.77 15.48 0.66
N PHE A 57 4.33 14.38 1.27
CA PHE A 57 4.90 13.05 1.00
C PHE A 57 3.97 12.17 0.18
N VAL A 58 2.66 12.27 0.41
CA VAL A 58 1.68 11.45 -0.29
C VAL A 58 0.50 12.30 -0.70
N ARG A 59 -0.11 11.93 -1.81
CA ARG A 59 -1.27 12.66 -2.34
C ARG A 59 -2.38 11.69 -2.70
N GLU A 60 -3.60 12.16 -2.64
CA GLU A 60 -4.75 11.36 -3.04
C GLU A 60 -4.63 11.00 -4.51
N GLY A 61 -4.89 9.74 -4.82
CA GLY A 61 -4.77 9.22 -6.17
C GLY A 61 -3.39 8.72 -6.53
N GLN A 62 -2.41 8.94 -5.67
CA GLN A 62 -1.05 8.49 -5.92
C GLN A 62 -0.92 6.99 -5.67
N ARG A 63 -0.20 6.30 -6.56
CA ARG A 63 0.07 4.88 -6.39
C ARG A 63 1.38 4.71 -5.66
N LEU A 64 1.37 3.84 -4.64
CA LEU A 64 2.51 3.62 -3.78
C LEU A 64 2.80 2.14 -3.63
N ILE A 65 4.05 1.82 -3.34
CA ILE A 65 4.43 0.47 -2.92
C ILE A 65 4.63 0.50 -1.43
N CYS A 66 3.94 -0.37 -0.73
CA CYS A 66 3.94 -0.41 0.73
C CYS A 66 4.28 -1.79 1.22
N LYS A 67 4.86 -1.87 2.40
CA LYS A 67 5.13 -3.14 3.06
C LYS A 67 4.04 -3.40 4.08
N VAL A 68 3.50 -4.62 4.08
CA VAL A 68 2.47 -5.00 5.04
C VAL A 68 3.12 -5.21 6.39
N MET A 69 2.72 -4.40 7.38
CA MET A 69 3.28 -4.50 8.73
C MET A 69 2.42 -5.37 9.63
N ARG A 70 1.10 -5.24 9.51
CA ARG A 70 0.16 -6.03 10.30
C ARG A 70 -1.13 -6.21 9.54
N THR A 71 -1.79 -7.32 9.82
CA THR A 71 -3.12 -7.58 9.30
C THR A 71 -4.09 -7.67 10.46
N ARG A 72 -5.31 -7.21 10.23
CA ARG A 72 -6.36 -7.39 11.24
C ARG A 72 -6.90 -8.80 11.15
N LYS A 73 -7.49 -9.26 12.26
CA LYS A 73 -8.00 -10.62 12.33
C LYS A 73 -9.05 -10.90 11.25
N ASP A 74 -9.85 -9.92 10.93
CA ASP A 74 -10.90 -10.09 9.92
C ASP A 74 -10.37 -9.89 8.49
N GLY A 75 -9.12 -9.48 8.35
CA GLY A 75 -8.52 -9.29 7.04
C GLY A 75 -9.03 -8.10 6.25
N SER A 76 -9.83 -7.25 6.86
CA SER A 76 -10.45 -6.14 6.14
C SER A 76 -9.57 -4.90 6.08
N SER A 77 -8.54 -4.84 6.91
CA SER A 77 -7.71 -3.67 7.03
C SER A 77 -6.27 -4.08 7.34
N LEU A 78 -5.34 -3.32 6.80
CA LEU A 78 -3.91 -3.61 6.97
C LEU A 78 -3.19 -2.37 7.44
N GLU A 79 -2.14 -2.56 8.24
CA GLU A 79 -1.21 -1.50 8.56
C GLU A 79 -0.03 -1.61 7.60
N LEU A 80 0.28 -0.52 6.95
CA LEU A 80 1.29 -0.50 5.90
C LEU A 80 2.39 0.49 6.22
N SER A 81 3.54 0.32 5.58
CA SER A 81 4.68 1.20 5.78
C SER A 81 5.33 1.54 4.45
N LEU A 82 5.66 2.81 4.27
CA LEU A 82 6.44 3.25 3.12
C LEU A 82 7.92 3.26 3.45
N LYS A 83 8.28 3.69 4.64
CA LYS A 83 9.69 3.83 4.99
C LYS A 83 10.42 2.50 5.08
N SER A 84 9.67 1.40 5.24
CA SER A 84 10.27 0.07 5.32
C SER A 84 10.57 -0.54 3.97
N VAL A 85 10.21 0.13 2.88
CA VAL A 85 10.42 -0.37 1.52
C VAL A 85 11.66 0.28 0.94
N SER A 86 12.65 -0.52 0.57
CA SER A 86 13.83 0.02 -0.09
C SER A 86 13.47 0.47 -1.51
N GLU A 87 14.21 1.43 -2.02
CA GLU A 87 13.94 1.96 -3.34
C GLU A 87 14.08 0.90 -4.42
N GLU A 88 15.06 0.03 -4.27
CA GLU A 88 15.28 -1.07 -5.18
C GLU A 88 14.07 -1.99 -5.26
N ARG A 89 13.56 -2.38 -4.10
CA ARG A 89 12.41 -3.27 -4.03
C ARG A 89 11.16 -2.62 -4.58
N ARG A 90 11.01 -1.33 -4.31
CA ARG A 90 9.88 -0.59 -4.82
C ARG A 90 9.88 -0.56 -6.34
N ARG A 91 11.03 -0.32 -6.93
CA ARG A 91 11.16 -0.32 -8.39
C ARG A 91 10.85 -1.68 -8.99
N ALA A 92 11.38 -2.73 -8.37
CA ALA A 92 11.15 -4.08 -8.86
C ALA A 92 9.66 -4.42 -8.81
N ARG A 93 8.99 -4.06 -7.74
CA ARG A 93 7.58 -4.36 -7.58
C ARG A 93 6.73 -3.60 -8.59
N LEU A 94 7.05 -2.34 -8.81
CA LEU A 94 6.35 -1.54 -9.82
C LEU A 94 6.55 -2.11 -11.20
N GLN A 95 7.74 -2.58 -11.50
CA GLN A 95 8.04 -3.18 -12.79
C GLN A 95 7.17 -4.42 -13.01
N GLU A 96 7.07 -5.28 -12.02
CA GLU A 96 6.24 -6.47 -12.11
C GLU A 96 4.78 -6.10 -12.36
N TRP A 97 4.29 -5.13 -11.62
CA TRP A 97 2.91 -4.70 -11.75
C TRP A 97 2.64 -4.13 -13.13
N LYS A 98 3.55 -3.34 -13.64
CA LYS A 98 3.40 -2.77 -14.98
C LYS A 98 3.43 -3.84 -16.05
N ASN A 99 4.29 -4.83 -15.88
CA ASN A 99 4.36 -5.93 -16.85
C ASN A 99 3.06 -6.71 -16.91
N GLU A 100 2.45 -6.93 -15.77
CA GLU A 100 1.16 -7.59 -15.71
C GLU A 100 0.09 -6.78 -16.45
N GLN A 101 0.10 -5.49 -16.28
CA GLN A 101 -0.84 -4.61 -16.95
C GLN A 101 -0.65 -4.61 -18.45
N ARG A 102 0.58 -4.70 -18.89
CA ARG A 102 0.88 -4.68 -20.31
C ARG A 102 0.32 -5.88 -21.06
N ALA A 103 0.11 -6.96 -20.35
CA ALA A 103 -0.40 -8.18 -20.99
C ALA A 103 -1.80 -7.98 -21.57
N HIS A 104 -2.46 -6.91 -21.22
CA HIS A 104 -3.82 -6.67 -21.65
C HIS A 104 -3.94 -5.78 -22.87
N GLN A 105 -2.86 -5.44 -23.48
CA GLN A 105 -2.92 -4.60 -24.65
C GLN A 105 -3.14 -5.33 -25.94
#